data_ac107a36b107a9c47b094e7c696231e1
#
_entry.id   ac107a36b107a9c47b094e7c696231e1
#
_cell.length_a   1.000
_cell.length_b   1.000
_cell.length_c   1.000
_cell.angle_alpha   90.00
_cell.angle_beta   90.00
_cell.angle_gamma   90.00
#
_symmetry.space_group_name_H-M   'P 1'
#
loop_
_entity.id
_entity.type
_entity.pdbx_description
1 polymer ?
#
loop_
_entity_poly.entity_id
_entity_poly.type
_entity_poly.pdbx_seq_one_letter_code
_entity_poly.pdbx_strand_id
1 'polypeptide(L)'
;MKQSMLTLKNKIILSVLLCVLTITGVFIWQSSSILWQQTRSGIYARATSVSEAAAPALQYWLENNIQILESAAHIEQLTQAKETMRHAKESAKYLDVYYATRDGSLYLSGRDAKYPNYDASNAEWYQRALKENRSIVSAPYVSTETQQAMVTLATPVKVRGEIIAIMGADISLQSVQANIAGYKVGDNAYAMLINEQGTIVAHPQTSL
;
A
#
# COMPACT_ATOMS: atom_id res chain seq x y z
N MET A 1 69.72 -33.36 3.46
CA MET A 1 68.62 -32.59 4.06
C MET A 1 69.22 -31.50 4.95
N LYS A 2 69.24 -30.23 4.50
CA LYS A 2 69.75 -29.09 5.30
C LYS A 2 68.53 -28.58 6.14
N GLN A 3 68.56 -28.93 7.43
CA GLN A 3 67.71 -28.22 8.39
C GLN A 3 68.31 -26.82 8.57
N SER A 4 67.63 -25.82 8.08
CA SER A 4 67.91 -24.41 8.34
C SER A 4 67.59 -24.15 9.83
N MET A 5 68.57 -24.19 10.72
CA MET A 5 68.36 -23.76 12.10
C MET A 5 68.20 -22.26 12.13
N LEU A 6 66.91 -21.83 12.24
CA LEU A 6 66.57 -20.45 12.55
C LEU A 6 67.28 -20.03 13.83
N THR A 7 68.05 -18.96 13.78
CA THR A 7 68.71 -18.39 14.95
C THR A 7 67.69 -18.04 16.02
N LEU A 8 68.08 -18.15 17.32
CA LEU A 8 67.17 -17.85 18.46
C LEU A 8 66.43 -16.48 18.26
N LYS A 9 67.13 -15.47 17.76
CA LYS A 9 66.60 -14.14 17.43
C LYS A 9 65.47 -14.23 16.45
N ASN A 10 65.59 -15.01 15.36
CA ASN A 10 64.53 -15.14 14.34
C ASN A 10 63.32 -15.92 14.86
N LYS A 11 63.52 -16.88 15.77
CA LYS A 11 62.40 -17.59 16.42
C LYS A 11 61.58 -16.64 17.31
N ILE A 12 62.24 -15.78 18.07
CA ILE A 12 61.54 -14.77 18.90
C ILE A 12 60.83 -13.76 18.04
N ILE A 13 61.44 -13.23 16.98
CA ILE A 13 60.80 -12.29 16.08
C ILE A 13 59.57 -12.92 15.43
N LEU A 14 59.67 -14.16 14.95
CA LEU A 14 58.56 -14.87 14.31
C LEU A 14 57.41 -15.13 15.28
N SER A 15 57.67 -15.51 16.53
CA SER A 15 56.62 -15.72 17.53
C SER A 15 55.91 -14.42 17.92
N VAL A 16 56.63 -13.32 18.06
CA VAL A 16 56.04 -12.01 18.34
C VAL A 16 55.18 -11.56 17.16
N LEU A 17 55.67 -11.73 15.95
CA LEU A 17 54.94 -11.38 14.74
C LEU A 17 53.65 -12.21 14.58
N LEU A 18 53.69 -13.49 14.89
CA LEU A 18 52.56 -14.38 14.90
C LEU A 18 51.52 -13.97 15.97
N CYS A 19 51.96 -13.61 17.17
CA CYS A 19 51.10 -13.12 18.23
C CYS A 19 50.38 -11.81 17.82
N VAL A 20 51.11 -10.86 17.22
CA VAL A 20 50.53 -9.60 16.75
C VAL A 20 49.49 -9.85 15.65
N LEU A 21 49.79 -10.74 14.69
CA LEU A 21 48.85 -11.09 13.62
C LEU A 21 47.58 -11.78 14.14
N THR A 22 47.72 -12.68 15.14
CA THR A 22 46.55 -13.33 15.72
C THR A 22 45.67 -12.35 16.50
N ILE A 23 46.29 -11.47 17.31
CA ILE A 23 45.55 -10.45 18.07
C ILE A 23 44.83 -9.48 17.13
N THR A 24 45.53 -8.99 16.11
CA THR A 24 44.89 -8.10 15.10
C THR A 24 43.80 -8.80 14.31
N GLY A 25 44.00 -10.06 13.93
CA GLY A 25 42.96 -10.85 13.25
C GLY A 25 41.70 -11.05 14.09
N VAL A 26 41.86 -11.39 15.36
CA VAL A 26 40.73 -11.52 16.31
C VAL A 26 40.04 -10.18 16.52
N PHE A 27 40.77 -9.09 16.63
CA PHE A 27 40.20 -7.76 16.82
C PHE A 27 39.41 -7.29 15.58
N ILE A 28 39.92 -7.51 14.38
CA ILE A 28 39.22 -7.22 13.13
C ILE A 28 37.95 -8.07 13.01
N TRP A 29 38.02 -9.36 13.32
CA TRP A 29 36.85 -10.25 13.27
C TRP A 29 35.78 -9.83 14.27
N GLN A 30 36.15 -9.51 15.50
CA GLN A 30 35.24 -9.06 16.55
C GLN A 30 34.62 -7.69 16.21
N SER A 31 35.43 -6.74 15.74
CA SER A 31 34.95 -5.41 15.31
C SER A 31 33.97 -5.50 14.12
N SER A 32 34.29 -6.34 13.14
CA SER A 32 33.44 -6.57 11.98
C SER A 32 32.09 -7.18 12.36
N SER A 33 32.08 -8.18 13.25
CA SER A 33 30.83 -8.84 13.67
C SER A 33 29.89 -7.89 14.43
N ILE A 34 30.43 -7.02 15.28
CA ILE A 34 29.66 -6.01 16.03
C ILE A 34 29.05 -4.98 15.06
N LEU A 35 29.83 -4.48 14.10
CA LEU A 35 29.34 -3.52 13.10
C LEU A 35 28.21 -4.11 12.25
N TRP A 36 28.33 -5.36 11.80
CA TRP A 36 27.28 -6.03 11.04
C TRP A 36 26.00 -6.21 11.84
N GLN A 37 26.09 -6.58 13.11
CA GLN A 37 24.92 -6.73 13.99
C GLN A 37 24.24 -5.37 14.24
N GLN A 38 25.00 -4.32 14.54
CA GLN A 38 24.46 -2.98 14.78
C GLN A 38 23.80 -2.38 13.52
N THR A 39 24.43 -2.55 12.36
CA THR A 39 23.86 -2.06 11.10
C THR A 39 22.56 -2.79 10.77
N ARG A 40 22.55 -4.11 10.92
CA ARG A 40 21.37 -4.93 10.63
C ARG A 40 20.20 -4.61 11.57
N SER A 41 20.46 -4.57 12.88
CA SER A 41 19.42 -4.22 13.86
C SER A 41 18.90 -2.79 13.69
N GLY A 42 19.77 -1.84 13.32
CA GLY A 42 19.38 -0.47 13.03
C GLY A 42 18.46 -0.35 11.80
N ILE A 43 18.73 -1.10 10.73
CA ILE A 43 17.85 -1.13 9.54
C ILE A 43 16.50 -1.74 9.88
N TYR A 44 16.48 -2.90 10.57
CA TYR A 44 15.22 -3.52 10.97
C TYR A 44 14.39 -2.61 11.90
N ALA A 45 15.02 -2.00 12.91
CA ALA A 45 14.33 -1.09 13.82
C ALA A 45 13.73 0.12 13.09
N ARG A 46 14.45 0.71 12.14
CA ARG A 46 13.92 1.82 11.32
C ARG A 46 12.79 1.36 10.41
N ALA A 47 12.93 0.21 9.74
CA ALA A 47 11.88 -0.32 8.87
C ALA A 47 10.60 -0.62 9.66
N THR A 48 10.71 -1.24 10.85
CA THR A 48 9.58 -1.49 11.75
C THR A 48 8.94 -0.19 12.20
N SER A 49 9.73 0.80 12.66
CA SER A 49 9.21 2.09 13.11
C SER A 49 8.47 2.85 12.01
N VAL A 50 8.99 2.83 10.77
CA VAL A 50 8.30 3.45 9.63
C VAL A 50 7.01 2.70 9.29
N SER A 51 7.02 1.38 9.30
CA SER A 51 5.83 0.56 9.06
C SER A 51 4.76 0.80 10.13
N GLU A 52 5.14 0.86 11.41
CA GLU A 52 4.25 1.15 12.53
C GLU A 52 3.65 2.57 12.47
N ALA A 53 4.36 3.52 11.88
CA ALA A 53 3.84 4.88 11.67
C ALA A 53 2.98 4.98 10.40
N ALA A 54 3.37 4.31 9.32
CA ALA A 54 2.68 4.41 8.03
C ALA A 54 1.36 3.63 7.99
N ALA A 55 1.30 2.45 8.61
CA ALA A 55 0.11 1.61 8.55
C ALA A 55 -1.13 2.27 9.19
N PRO A 56 -1.08 2.83 10.41
CA PRO A 56 -2.23 3.54 10.99
C PRO A 56 -2.64 4.77 10.19
N ALA A 57 -1.69 5.52 9.63
CA ALA A 57 -1.99 6.71 8.84
C ALA A 57 -2.69 6.35 7.52
N LEU A 58 -2.25 5.27 6.85
CA LEU A 58 -2.91 4.77 5.65
C LEU A 58 -4.30 4.21 5.99
N GLN A 59 -4.43 3.49 7.10
CA GLN A 59 -5.72 3.00 7.58
C GLN A 59 -6.68 4.16 7.84
N TYR A 60 -6.25 5.18 8.56
CA TYR A 60 -7.06 6.37 8.84
C TYR A 60 -7.48 7.09 7.54
N TRP A 61 -6.55 7.22 6.58
CA TRP A 61 -6.85 7.80 5.28
C TRP A 61 -7.91 6.98 4.53
N LEU A 62 -7.79 5.66 4.52
CA LEU A 62 -8.75 4.77 3.88
C LEU A 62 -10.12 4.82 4.56
N GLU A 63 -10.17 4.75 5.89
CA GLU A 63 -11.39 4.86 6.67
C GLU A 63 -12.10 6.19 6.42
N ASN A 64 -11.35 7.30 6.36
CA ASN A 64 -11.91 8.62 6.03
C ASN A 64 -12.53 8.64 4.62
N ASN A 65 -11.89 8.04 3.64
CA ASN A 65 -12.45 7.91 2.28
C ASN A 65 -13.74 7.06 2.29
N ILE A 66 -13.75 5.95 3.01
CA ILE A 66 -14.94 5.12 3.17
C ILE A 66 -16.08 5.93 3.81
N GLN A 67 -15.82 6.68 4.87
CA GLN A 67 -16.83 7.51 5.55
C GLN A 67 -17.40 8.60 4.63
N ILE A 68 -16.58 9.23 3.79
CA ILE A 68 -17.05 10.21 2.80
C ILE A 68 -18.02 9.54 1.81
N LEU A 69 -17.68 8.35 1.32
CA LEU A 69 -18.54 7.61 0.39
C LEU A 69 -19.83 7.13 1.06
N GLU A 70 -19.75 6.63 2.29
CA GLU A 70 -20.91 6.21 3.10
C GLU A 70 -21.85 7.40 3.35
N SER A 71 -21.29 8.57 3.67
CA SER A 71 -22.06 9.80 3.83
C SER A 71 -22.80 10.20 2.54
N ALA A 72 -22.13 10.04 1.39
CA ALA A 72 -22.75 10.29 0.08
C ALA A 72 -23.84 9.26 -0.27
N ALA A 73 -23.69 8.02 0.19
CA ALA A 73 -24.66 6.94 0.01
C ALA A 73 -25.85 7.01 0.98
N HIS A 74 -25.78 7.87 2.01
CA HIS A 74 -26.88 8.09 2.95
C HIS A 74 -27.89 9.07 2.36
N ILE A 75 -28.78 8.56 1.50
CA ILE A 75 -29.80 9.32 0.77
C ILE A 75 -31.18 8.72 1.01
N GLU A 76 -32.21 9.55 0.96
CA GLU A 76 -33.61 9.09 1.06
C GLU A 76 -34.18 8.65 -0.30
N GLN A 77 -33.64 9.21 -1.38
CA GLN A 77 -34.07 8.94 -2.76
C GLN A 77 -32.88 9.02 -3.72
N LEU A 78 -32.86 8.17 -4.75
CA LEU A 78 -31.79 8.18 -5.77
C LEU A 78 -31.66 9.51 -6.55
N THR A 79 -32.69 10.34 -6.54
CA THR A 79 -32.62 11.68 -7.13
C THR A 79 -31.60 12.60 -6.45
N GLN A 80 -31.26 12.34 -5.19
CA GLN A 80 -30.27 13.09 -4.43
C GLN A 80 -28.83 12.61 -4.73
N ALA A 81 -28.69 11.39 -5.29
CA ALA A 81 -27.39 10.75 -5.47
C ALA A 81 -26.41 11.57 -6.31
N LYS A 82 -26.90 12.27 -7.34
CA LYS A 82 -26.05 13.07 -8.23
C LYS A 82 -25.26 14.14 -7.48
N GLU A 83 -25.94 14.86 -6.59
CA GLU A 83 -25.30 15.95 -5.84
C GLU A 83 -24.36 15.41 -4.76
N THR A 84 -24.78 14.39 -4.01
CA THR A 84 -23.94 13.77 -2.98
C THR A 84 -22.68 13.12 -3.58
N MET A 85 -22.82 12.47 -4.75
CA MET A 85 -21.67 11.92 -5.49
C MET A 85 -20.68 13.01 -5.92
N ARG A 86 -21.18 14.15 -6.44
CA ARG A 86 -20.33 15.27 -6.83
C ARG A 86 -19.55 15.81 -5.63
N HIS A 87 -20.22 16.03 -4.51
CA HIS A 87 -19.58 16.47 -3.29
C HIS A 87 -18.53 15.46 -2.78
N ALA A 88 -18.83 14.17 -2.79
CA ALA A 88 -17.88 13.14 -2.41
C ALA A 88 -16.65 13.13 -3.32
N LYS A 89 -16.86 13.21 -4.64
CA LYS A 89 -15.77 13.27 -5.62
C LYS A 89 -14.83 14.44 -5.38
N GLU A 90 -15.37 15.63 -5.13
CA GLU A 90 -14.58 16.84 -4.87
C GLU A 90 -13.86 16.77 -3.53
N SER A 91 -14.54 16.30 -2.47
CA SER A 91 -13.99 16.26 -1.10
C SER A 91 -12.84 15.28 -0.94
N ALA A 92 -12.97 14.09 -1.51
CA ALA A 92 -11.98 13.02 -1.39
C ALA A 92 -11.03 12.92 -2.60
N LYS A 93 -11.26 13.75 -3.64
CA LYS A 93 -10.49 13.74 -4.89
C LYS A 93 -10.53 12.39 -5.60
N TYR A 94 -11.71 11.75 -5.60
CA TYR A 94 -11.91 10.52 -6.34
C TYR A 94 -11.76 10.76 -7.85
N LEU A 95 -11.32 9.75 -8.59
CA LEU A 95 -11.29 9.79 -10.05
C LEU A 95 -12.71 9.92 -10.59
N ASP A 96 -13.61 9.08 -10.09
CA ASP A 96 -15.05 9.23 -10.32
C ASP A 96 -15.85 8.66 -9.14
N VAL A 97 -17.13 9.06 -9.04
CA VAL A 97 -18.11 8.51 -8.13
C VAL A 97 -19.35 8.18 -8.94
N TYR A 98 -19.93 7.04 -8.68
CA TYR A 98 -21.07 6.52 -9.43
C TYR A 98 -21.94 5.64 -8.53
N TYR A 99 -23.15 5.35 -8.98
CA TYR A 99 -23.95 4.29 -8.40
C TYR A 99 -24.48 3.33 -9.46
N ALA A 100 -24.62 2.07 -9.09
CA ALA A 100 -25.22 1.03 -9.91
C ALA A 100 -26.49 0.51 -9.26
N THR A 101 -27.57 0.47 -10.02
CA THR A 101 -28.88 -0.04 -9.60
C THR A 101 -28.93 -1.57 -9.76
N ARG A 102 -29.96 -2.21 -9.19
CA ARG A 102 -30.14 -3.67 -9.24
C ARG A 102 -30.24 -4.27 -10.64
N ASP A 103 -30.69 -3.49 -11.61
CA ASP A 103 -30.76 -3.88 -13.03
C ASP A 103 -29.44 -3.72 -13.79
N GLY A 104 -28.33 -3.46 -13.07
CA GLY A 104 -26.99 -3.28 -13.63
C GLY A 104 -26.73 -1.90 -14.25
N SER A 105 -27.71 -0.98 -14.19
CA SER A 105 -27.57 0.37 -14.75
C SER A 105 -26.61 1.20 -13.93
N LEU A 106 -25.59 1.81 -14.58
CA LEU A 106 -24.56 2.65 -13.96
C LEU A 106 -24.84 4.13 -14.26
N TYR A 107 -24.72 4.97 -13.21
CA TYR A 107 -24.90 6.43 -13.27
C TYR A 107 -23.69 7.12 -12.65
N LEU A 108 -22.99 7.96 -13.42
CA LEU A 108 -21.78 8.67 -12.99
C LEU A 108 -22.14 10.07 -12.46
N SER A 109 -21.31 10.58 -11.55
CA SER A 109 -21.48 11.90 -10.91
C SER A 109 -21.54 13.07 -11.91
N GLY A 110 -20.87 12.94 -13.05
CA GLY A 110 -20.80 13.98 -14.08
C GLY A 110 -21.80 13.84 -15.23
N ARG A 111 -22.71 12.86 -15.20
CA ARG A 111 -23.67 12.60 -16.31
C ARG A 111 -25.11 12.52 -15.80
N ASP A 112 -26.03 13.03 -16.62
CA ASP A 112 -27.46 12.94 -16.33
C ASP A 112 -28.11 11.65 -16.81
N ALA A 113 -27.40 10.87 -17.65
CA ALA A 113 -27.92 9.65 -18.27
C ALA A 113 -27.14 8.42 -17.78
N LYS A 114 -27.79 7.27 -17.88
CA LYS A 114 -27.19 5.97 -17.71
C LYS A 114 -25.90 5.84 -18.57
N TYR A 115 -24.87 5.25 -18.00
CA TYR A 115 -23.65 4.92 -18.76
C TYR A 115 -23.97 3.86 -19.83
N PRO A 116 -23.68 4.12 -21.11
CA PRO A 116 -24.11 3.24 -22.19
C PRO A 116 -23.29 1.93 -22.20
N ASN A 117 -23.96 0.84 -22.55
CA ASN A 117 -23.34 -0.47 -22.82
C ASN A 117 -22.49 -1.05 -21.69
N TYR A 118 -22.77 -0.68 -20.45
CA TYR A 118 -22.10 -1.22 -19.27
C TYR A 118 -23.12 -1.81 -18.30
N ASP A 119 -22.89 -3.06 -17.89
CA ASP A 119 -23.63 -3.75 -16.85
C ASP A 119 -22.77 -3.90 -15.61
N ALA A 120 -23.04 -3.09 -14.61
CA ALA A 120 -22.30 -3.09 -13.35
C ALA A 120 -22.60 -4.31 -12.47
N SER A 121 -23.70 -5.04 -12.74
CA SER A 121 -24.11 -6.17 -11.89
C SER A 121 -23.08 -7.31 -11.85
N ASN A 122 -22.25 -7.43 -12.89
CA ASN A 122 -21.19 -8.44 -12.99
C ASN A 122 -19.84 -7.99 -12.43
N ALA A 123 -19.71 -6.72 -12.02
CA ALA A 123 -18.47 -6.19 -11.48
C ALA A 123 -18.18 -6.75 -10.07
N GLU A 124 -16.91 -7.05 -9.79
CA GLU A 124 -16.47 -7.60 -8.49
C GLU A 124 -16.86 -6.70 -7.32
N TRP A 125 -16.61 -5.40 -7.45
CA TRP A 125 -16.94 -4.42 -6.42
C TRP A 125 -18.44 -4.38 -6.10
N TYR A 126 -19.31 -4.50 -7.14
CA TYR A 126 -20.76 -4.52 -6.97
C TYR A 126 -21.22 -5.76 -6.21
N GLN A 127 -20.81 -6.94 -6.70
CA GLN A 127 -21.20 -8.23 -6.14
C GLN A 127 -20.73 -8.38 -4.68
N ARG A 128 -19.51 -7.94 -4.40
CA ARG A 128 -18.97 -8.00 -3.03
C ARG A 128 -19.70 -7.08 -2.08
N ALA A 129 -19.88 -5.81 -2.44
CA ALA A 129 -20.61 -4.86 -1.59
C ALA A 129 -22.06 -5.30 -1.33
N LEU A 130 -22.72 -5.86 -2.35
CA LEU A 130 -24.07 -6.42 -2.23
C LEU A 130 -24.11 -7.63 -1.28
N LYS A 131 -23.17 -8.58 -1.45
CA LYS A 131 -23.11 -9.83 -0.67
C LYS A 131 -22.72 -9.56 0.79
N GLU A 132 -21.69 -8.73 1.00
CA GLU A 132 -21.17 -8.43 2.35
C GLU A 132 -22.05 -7.43 3.11
N ASN A 133 -22.93 -6.72 2.39
CA ASN A 133 -23.86 -5.71 2.94
C ASN A 133 -23.17 -4.62 3.77
N ARG A 134 -21.93 -4.29 3.38
CA ARG A 134 -21.07 -3.27 3.99
C ARG A 134 -20.17 -2.63 2.94
N SER A 135 -19.49 -1.57 3.33
CA SER A 135 -18.44 -0.96 2.51
C SER A 135 -17.25 -1.91 2.32
N ILE A 136 -16.73 -1.95 1.10
CA ILE A 136 -15.58 -2.79 0.70
C ILE A 136 -14.57 -1.98 -0.09
N VAL A 137 -13.36 -2.50 -0.18
CA VAL A 137 -12.31 -2.06 -1.11
C VAL A 137 -12.06 -3.19 -2.10
N SER A 138 -12.11 -2.91 -3.39
CA SER A 138 -11.83 -3.90 -4.43
C SER A 138 -10.35 -4.32 -4.44
N ALA A 139 -10.03 -5.44 -5.08
CA ALA A 139 -8.67 -5.69 -5.52
C ALA A 139 -8.23 -4.58 -6.50
N PRO A 140 -6.91 -4.28 -6.60
CA PRO A 140 -6.39 -3.39 -7.63
C PRO A 140 -6.67 -3.94 -9.04
N TYR A 141 -7.05 -3.04 -9.94
CA TYR A 141 -7.27 -3.38 -11.35
C TYR A 141 -6.88 -2.21 -12.26
N VAL A 142 -6.70 -2.49 -13.54
CA VAL A 142 -6.47 -1.46 -14.56
C VAL A 142 -7.79 -1.18 -15.26
N SER A 143 -8.23 0.08 -15.24
CA SER A 143 -9.44 0.49 -15.96
C SER A 143 -9.27 0.30 -17.46
N THR A 144 -10.21 -0.36 -18.08
CA THR A 144 -10.21 -0.56 -19.55
C THR A 144 -10.43 0.76 -20.32
N GLU A 145 -11.07 1.75 -19.68
CA GLU A 145 -11.36 3.04 -20.29
C GLU A 145 -10.21 4.04 -20.18
N THR A 146 -9.66 4.18 -18.96
CA THR A 146 -8.64 5.19 -18.67
C THR A 146 -7.23 4.65 -18.71
N GLN A 147 -7.06 3.30 -18.76
CA GLN A 147 -5.77 2.60 -18.65
C GLN A 147 -5.01 2.95 -17.36
N GLN A 148 -5.73 3.42 -16.33
CA GLN A 148 -5.14 3.76 -15.04
C GLN A 148 -5.35 2.61 -14.05
N ALA A 149 -4.33 2.33 -13.26
CA ALA A 149 -4.43 1.40 -12.15
C ALA A 149 -5.19 2.06 -10.98
N MET A 150 -6.20 1.37 -10.45
CA MET A 150 -7.09 1.91 -9.43
C MET A 150 -7.62 0.83 -8.48
N VAL A 151 -8.20 1.28 -7.40
CA VAL A 151 -9.06 0.50 -6.51
C VAL A 151 -10.42 1.19 -6.43
N THR A 152 -11.48 0.42 -6.27
CA THR A 152 -12.83 0.93 -6.06
C THR A 152 -13.24 0.75 -4.62
N LEU A 153 -13.67 1.82 -3.97
CA LEU A 153 -14.48 1.74 -2.76
C LEU A 153 -15.93 1.52 -3.20
N ALA A 154 -16.62 0.61 -2.56
CA ALA A 154 -18.04 0.40 -2.85
C ALA A 154 -18.86 0.27 -1.58
N THR A 155 -20.01 0.93 -1.52
CA THR A 155 -20.89 0.94 -0.35
C THR A 155 -22.35 0.75 -0.76
N PRO A 156 -23.14 -0.04 0.01
CA PRO A 156 -24.57 -0.19 -0.25
C PRO A 156 -25.34 1.11 0.01
N VAL A 157 -26.16 1.51 -0.94
CA VAL A 157 -27.15 2.58 -0.80
C VAL A 157 -28.45 1.97 -0.28
N LYS A 158 -28.83 2.34 0.94
CA LYS A 158 -30.00 1.77 1.62
C LYS A 158 -31.10 2.81 1.80
N VAL A 159 -32.31 2.46 1.37
CA VAL A 159 -33.50 3.25 1.65
C VAL A 159 -34.48 2.36 2.43
N ARG A 160 -34.89 2.82 3.58
CA ARG A 160 -35.78 2.08 4.52
C ARG A 160 -35.25 0.67 4.86
N GLY A 161 -33.93 0.52 4.92
CA GLY A 161 -33.25 -0.75 5.25
C GLY A 161 -33.00 -1.69 4.04
N GLU A 162 -33.54 -1.38 2.86
CA GLU A 162 -33.32 -2.17 1.65
C GLU A 162 -32.20 -1.60 0.80
N ILE A 163 -31.32 -2.45 0.28
CA ILE A 163 -30.27 -2.04 -0.67
C ILE A 163 -30.96 -1.78 -2.03
N ILE A 164 -30.95 -0.53 -2.47
CA ILE A 164 -31.53 -0.10 -3.76
C ILE A 164 -30.47 0.08 -4.84
N ALA A 165 -29.22 0.34 -4.46
CA ALA A 165 -28.08 0.51 -5.34
C ALA A 165 -26.78 0.21 -4.59
N ILE A 166 -25.67 0.13 -5.31
CA ILE A 166 -24.31 0.18 -4.76
C ILE A 166 -23.67 1.45 -5.30
N MET A 167 -23.13 2.28 -4.40
CA MET A 167 -22.33 3.45 -4.76
C MET A 167 -20.87 3.07 -4.80
N GLY A 168 -20.17 3.43 -5.87
CA GLY A 168 -18.75 3.20 -6.08
C GLY A 168 -17.97 4.50 -6.19
N ALA A 169 -16.71 4.48 -5.74
CA ALA A 169 -15.75 5.56 -5.92
C ALA A 169 -14.37 5.01 -6.30
N ASP A 170 -13.81 5.52 -7.37
CA ASP A 170 -12.52 5.08 -7.87
C ASP A 170 -11.38 5.94 -7.33
N ILE A 171 -10.38 5.30 -6.77
CA ILE A 171 -9.15 5.90 -6.27
C ILE A 171 -7.99 5.43 -7.12
N SER A 172 -7.21 6.36 -7.69
CA SER A 172 -6.00 5.98 -8.43
C SER A 172 -4.94 5.40 -7.51
N LEU A 173 -4.24 4.36 -7.95
CA LEU A 173 -3.09 3.84 -7.21
C LEU A 173 -1.96 4.88 -7.10
N GLN A 174 -1.90 5.83 -8.02
CA GLN A 174 -1.00 6.97 -7.91
C GLN A 174 -1.29 7.83 -6.67
N SER A 175 -2.57 8.04 -6.34
CA SER A 175 -2.96 8.74 -5.10
C SER A 175 -2.57 7.94 -3.85
N VAL A 176 -2.73 6.61 -3.88
CA VAL A 176 -2.27 5.73 -2.81
C VAL A 176 -0.75 5.81 -2.68
N GLN A 177 -0.01 5.73 -3.79
CA GLN A 177 1.45 5.87 -3.83
C GLN A 177 1.92 7.22 -3.25
N ALA A 178 1.25 8.32 -3.61
CA ALA A 178 1.58 9.64 -3.08
C ALA A 178 1.43 9.70 -1.55
N ASN A 179 0.42 9.04 -0.99
CA ASN A 179 0.24 8.96 0.47
C ASN A 179 1.34 8.16 1.16
N ILE A 180 1.84 7.06 0.55
CA ILE A 180 2.91 6.26 1.15
C ILE A 180 4.32 6.78 0.85
N ALA A 181 4.51 7.58 -0.20
CA ALA A 181 5.82 8.10 -0.61
C ALA A 181 6.49 9.00 0.44
N GLY A 182 5.71 9.59 1.35
CA GLY A 182 6.23 10.37 2.48
C GLY A 182 6.94 9.53 3.56
N TYR A 183 6.69 8.21 3.61
CA TYR A 183 7.26 7.31 4.61
C TYR A 183 8.56 6.70 4.09
N LYS A 184 9.70 7.35 4.43
CA LYS A 184 11.03 6.93 4.01
C LYS A 184 11.80 6.28 5.16
N VAL A 185 12.39 5.12 4.91
CA VAL A 185 13.29 4.44 5.84
C VAL A 185 14.73 4.99 5.74
N GLY A 186 15.06 5.65 4.61
CA GLY A 186 16.35 6.24 4.28
C GLY A 186 16.37 6.74 2.83
N ASP A 187 17.48 7.33 2.39
CA ASP A 187 17.59 7.98 1.08
C ASP A 187 17.35 7.02 -0.11
N ASN A 188 17.71 5.74 0.06
CA ASN A 188 17.58 4.69 -0.97
C ASN A 188 16.54 3.62 -0.59
N ALA A 189 15.61 3.93 0.32
CA ALA A 189 14.58 3.01 0.75
C ALA A 189 13.18 3.60 0.51
N TYR A 190 12.22 2.73 0.26
CA TYR A 190 10.82 3.11 0.04
C TYR A 190 9.88 2.13 0.74
N ALA A 191 8.69 2.62 1.03
CA ALA A 191 7.57 1.78 1.46
C ALA A 191 6.77 1.33 0.24
N MET A 192 6.27 0.09 0.27
CA MET A 192 5.30 -0.42 -0.71
C MET A 192 4.12 -1.03 0.02
N LEU A 193 2.98 -1.04 -0.63
CA LEU A 193 1.76 -1.64 -0.11
C LEU A 193 1.52 -2.98 -0.81
N ILE A 194 1.33 -4.02 -0.02
CA ILE A 194 0.97 -5.37 -0.48
C ILE A 194 -0.32 -5.81 0.19
N ASN A 195 -1.17 -6.55 -0.53
CA ASN A 195 -2.39 -7.14 0.04
C ASN A 195 -2.07 -8.46 0.78
N GLU A 196 -3.09 -9.05 1.40
CA GLU A 196 -2.98 -10.33 2.13
C GLU A 196 -2.54 -11.50 1.24
N GLN A 197 -2.77 -11.42 -0.06
CA GLN A 197 -2.36 -12.42 -1.05
C GLN A 197 -0.92 -12.21 -1.55
N GLY A 198 -0.21 -11.19 -1.05
CA GLY A 198 1.15 -10.85 -1.46
C GLY A 198 1.25 -10.07 -2.78
N THR A 199 0.13 -9.57 -3.32
CA THR A 199 0.12 -8.75 -4.53
C THR A 199 0.50 -7.32 -4.18
N ILE A 200 1.39 -6.72 -4.99
CA ILE A 200 1.77 -5.31 -4.83
C ILE A 200 0.58 -4.44 -5.24
N VAL A 201 0.08 -3.65 -4.29
CA VAL A 201 -1.00 -2.68 -4.48
C VAL A 201 -0.45 -1.32 -4.89
N ALA A 202 0.66 -0.91 -4.28
CA ALA A 202 1.31 0.36 -4.59
C ALA A 202 2.82 0.26 -4.42
N HIS A 203 3.58 0.78 -5.40
CA HIS A 203 5.04 0.84 -5.41
C HIS A 203 5.51 2.19 -5.92
N PRO A 204 6.38 2.92 -5.21
CA PRO A 204 6.71 4.32 -5.55
C PRO A 204 7.53 4.49 -6.83
N GLN A 205 8.17 3.43 -7.32
CA GLN A 205 9.07 3.48 -8.49
C GLN A 205 8.53 2.72 -9.72
N THR A 206 7.41 2.03 -9.59
CA THR A 206 6.85 1.22 -10.67
C THR A 206 5.38 1.61 -10.87
N SER A 207 5.01 2.04 -12.06
CA SER A 207 3.61 2.04 -12.50
C SER A 207 3.19 0.59 -12.69
N LEU A 208 2.18 0.15 -11.95
CA LEU A 208 1.58 -1.18 -12.08
C LEU A 208 0.81 -1.26 -13.39
#